data_2beaf81e2e463818d26d4c30af897153
#
_entry.id   2beaf81e2e463818d26d4c30af897153
#
_cell.length_a   1.000
_cell.length_b   1.000
_cell.length_c   1.000
_cell.angle_alpha   90.00
_cell.angle_beta   90.00
_cell.angle_gamma   90.00
#
_symmetry.space_group_name_H-M   'P 1'
#
loop_
_entity.id
_entity.type
_entity.pdbx_description
1 polymer ?
#
loop_
_entity_poly.entity_id
_entity_poly.type
_entity_poly.pdbx_seq_one_letter_code
_entity_poly.pdbx_strand_id
1 'polypeptide(L)'
;MTDPRAQAERFAELFRAVYLTFHRRDGPRSQLAGASRAVLEHLALAGPLTVGEAAAHMSRAQSVISEIVTHLERQGLLEREDDPADRRRTLIWLTPGGHEALRRDREVLGVDHLTRAMARLPPGRADDLIAGLGALIDLATIPKED
;
A
#
# COMPACT_ATOMS: atom_id res chain seq x y z
N MET A 1 -34.42 -15.46 -9.93
CA MET A 1 -33.79 -14.12 -9.70
C MET A 1 -33.25 -14.12 -8.28
N THR A 2 -31.98 -14.01 -8.13
CA THR A 2 -31.33 -14.10 -6.81
C THR A 2 -31.46 -12.75 -6.12
N ASP A 3 -31.88 -12.74 -4.86
CA ASP A 3 -32.02 -11.54 -4.06
C ASP A 3 -30.63 -10.85 -3.89
N PRO A 4 -30.49 -9.57 -4.27
CA PRO A 4 -29.24 -8.84 -4.14
C PRO A 4 -28.68 -8.80 -2.70
N ARG A 5 -29.58 -8.80 -1.70
CA ARG A 5 -29.18 -8.82 -0.29
C ARG A 5 -28.55 -10.16 0.07
N ALA A 6 -29.18 -11.26 -0.32
CA ALA A 6 -28.64 -12.60 -0.09
C ALA A 6 -27.28 -12.80 -0.80
N GLN A 7 -27.12 -12.21 -2.00
CA GLN A 7 -25.84 -12.20 -2.71
C GLN A 7 -24.75 -11.42 -1.93
N ALA A 8 -25.09 -10.25 -1.40
CA ALA A 8 -24.16 -9.44 -0.62
C ALA A 8 -23.75 -10.14 0.68
N GLU A 9 -24.69 -10.75 1.39
CA GLU A 9 -24.40 -11.53 2.60
C GLU A 9 -23.48 -12.72 2.29
N ARG A 10 -23.76 -13.44 1.22
CA ARG A 10 -22.91 -14.56 0.77
C ARG A 10 -21.52 -14.10 0.35
N PHE A 11 -21.43 -12.97 -0.35
CA PHE A 11 -20.13 -12.37 -0.70
C PHE A 11 -19.32 -12.02 0.55
N ALA A 12 -19.93 -11.38 1.55
CA ALA A 12 -19.25 -11.01 2.79
C ALA A 12 -18.69 -12.24 3.55
N GLU A 13 -19.47 -13.33 3.60
CA GLU A 13 -18.99 -14.59 4.18
C GLU A 13 -17.79 -15.17 3.43
N LEU A 14 -17.86 -15.21 2.08
CA LEU A 14 -16.78 -15.72 1.25
C LEU A 14 -15.55 -14.85 1.31
N PHE A 15 -15.70 -13.52 1.32
CA PHE A 15 -14.60 -12.58 1.47
C PHE A 15 -13.86 -12.79 2.80
N ARG A 16 -14.62 -12.96 3.89
CA ARG A 16 -14.03 -13.28 5.20
C ARG A 16 -13.25 -14.60 5.15
N ALA A 17 -13.80 -15.64 4.52
CA ALA A 17 -13.14 -16.92 4.40
C ALA A 17 -11.85 -16.82 3.56
N VAL A 18 -11.88 -16.08 2.45
CA VAL A 18 -10.69 -15.78 1.63
C VAL A 18 -9.64 -15.04 2.46
N TYR A 19 -10.03 -14.00 3.18
CA TYR A 19 -9.12 -13.28 4.06
C TYR A 19 -8.47 -14.20 5.09
N LEU A 20 -9.25 -15.00 5.82
CA LEU A 20 -8.72 -15.90 6.84
C LEU A 20 -7.80 -17.00 6.28
N THR A 21 -8.08 -17.46 5.05
CA THR A 21 -7.31 -18.52 4.39
C THR A 21 -6.00 -17.99 3.79
N PHE A 22 -6.04 -16.84 3.15
CA PHE A 22 -4.94 -16.30 2.35
C PHE A 22 -4.25 -15.08 2.96
N HIS A 23 -4.71 -14.57 4.11
CA HIS A 23 -4.03 -13.44 4.72
C HIS A 23 -2.57 -13.81 5.03
N ARG A 24 -1.71 -12.86 4.86
CA ARG A 24 -0.28 -13.03 5.05
C ARG A 24 0.02 -13.42 6.50
N ARG A 25 0.36 -14.69 6.72
CA ARG A 25 0.74 -15.23 8.04
C ARG A 25 2.24 -15.18 8.27
N ASP A 26 3.01 -15.32 7.18
CA ASP A 26 4.45 -15.51 7.19
C ASP A 26 5.14 -14.27 6.64
N GLY A 27 5.53 -13.45 7.51
CA GLY A 27 6.37 -12.30 7.25
C GLY A 27 6.57 -11.57 8.55
N PRO A 28 7.71 -10.91 8.76
CA PRO A 28 7.79 -9.99 9.88
C PRO A 28 6.56 -9.09 9.76
N ARG A 29 5.80 -8.93 10.85
CA ARG A 29 4.84 -7.83 11.00
C ARG A 29 5.49 -6.64 10.37
N SER A 30 4.76 -5.89 9.55
CA SER A 30 5.30 -4.74 8.85
C SER A 30 6.52 -4.16 9.57
N GLN A 31 7.70 -4.26 8.95
CA GLN A 31 8.93 -3.73 9.57
C GLN A 31 8.88 -2.20 9.67
N LEU A 32 7.82 -1.63 9.08
CA LEU A 32 7.57 -0.21 9.10
C LEU A 32 6.67 0.14 10.29
N ALA A 33 7.23 0.85 11.28
CA ALA A 33 6.42 1.55 12.27
C ALA A 33 5.44 2.50 11.58
N GLY A 34 4.27 2.76 12.19
CA GLY A 34 3.23 3.58 11.58
C GLY A 34 3.71 4.95 11.08
N ALA A 35 4.59 5.62 11.84
CA ALA A 35 5.19 6.89 11.45
C ALA A 35 6.14 6.76 10.24
N SER A 36 6.94 5.70 10.19
CA SER A 36 7.84 5.40 9.05
C SER A 36 7.05 5.10 7.79
N ARG A 37 5.98 4.31 7.90
CA ARG A 37 5.05 4.05 6.79
C ARG A 37 4.45 5.34 6.25
N ALA A 38 3.96 6.21 7.13
CA ALA A 38 3.36 7.48 6.74
C ALA A 38 4.35 8.37 5.96
N VAL A 39 5.62 8.44 6.37
CA VAL A 39 6.66 9.18 5.65
C VAL A 39 6.89 8.59 4.25
N LEU A 40 7.05 7.26 4.14
CA LEU A 40 7.26 6.61 2.85
C LEU A 40 6.06 6.78 1.92
N GLU A 41 4.83 6.61 2.42
CA GLU A 41 3.60 6.81 1.64
C GLU A 41 3.47 8.25 1.15
N HIS A 42 3.79 9.22 2.02
CA HIS A 42 3.73 10.63 1.65
C HIS A 42 4.72 10.97 0.53
N LEU A 43 5.96 10.48 0.63
CA LEU A 43 6.97 10.66 -0.42
C LEU A 43 6.61 9.93 -1.72
N ALA A 44 5.96 8.78 -1.65
CA ALA A 44 5.47 8.07 -2.84
C ALA A 44 4.40 8.86 -3.59
N LEU A 45 3.56 9.62 -2.88
CA LEU A 45 2.48 10.43 -3.46
C LEU A 45 2.96 11.81 -3.91
N ALA A 46 3.72 12.49 -3.07
CA ALA A 46 4.12 13.89 -3.29
C ALA A 46 5.41 14.04 -4.11
N GLY A 47 6.19 12.95 -4.24
CA GLY A 47 7.54 12.99 -4.81
C GLY A 47 8.57 13.48 -3.79
N PRO A 48 9.80 13.80 -4.25
CA PRO A 48 10.87 14.21 -3.37
C PRO A 48 10.56 15.55 -2.69
N LEU A 49 10.84 15.60 -1.38
CA LEU A 49 10.60 16.77 -0.51
C LEU A 49 11.81 16.99 0.38
N THR A 50 11.98 18.24 0.87
CA THR A 50 12.86 18.48 2.01
C THR A 50 12.26 17.95 3.30
N VAL A 51 13.08 17.75 4.34
CA VAL A 51 12.59 17.36 5.67
C VAL A 51 11.57 18.38 6.21
N GLY A 52 11.83 19.69 5.98
CA GLY A 52 10.91 20.74 6.40
C GLY A 52 9.56 20.70 5.68
N GLU A 53 9.56 20.47 4.38
CA GLU A 53 8.32 20.32 3.59
C GLU A 53 7.53 19.08 4.03
N ALA A 54 8.19 17.94 4.23
CA ALA A 54 7.55 16.72 4.73
C ALA A 54 6.94 16.94 6.12
N ALA A 55 7.67 17.61 7.03
CA ALA A 55 7.17 17.94 8.36
C ALA A 55 5.93 18.84 8.31
N ALA A 56 5.93 19.86 7.45
CA ALA A 56 4.78 20.75 7.26
C ALA A 56 3.57 20.01 6.70
N HIS A 57 3.75 19.19 5.66
CA HIS A 57 2.68 18.41 5.05
C HIS A 57 2.07 17.38 6.02
N MET A 58 2.89 16.79 6.88
CA MET A 58 2.44 15.78 7.84
C MET A 58 2.01 16.37 9.19
N SER A 59 2.06 17.69 9.35
CA SER A 59 1.77 18.38 10.62
C SER A 59 2.56 17.80 11.80
N ARG A 60 3.84 17.54 11.58
CA ARG A 60 4.78 16.98 12.56
C ARG A 60 5.97 17.90 12.78
N ALA A 61 6.60 17.79 13.96
CA ALA A 61 7.83 18.50 14.23
C ALA A 61 8.96 18.05 13.29
N GLN A 62 9.75 19.01 12.79
CA GLN A 62 10.85 18.73 11.86
C GLN A 62 11.89 17.78 12.47
N SER A 63 12.17 17.86 13.76
CA SER A 63 13.08 16.95 14.47
C SER A 63 12.59 15.50 14.42
N VAL A 64 11.29 15.27 14.59
CA VAL A 64 10.67 13.93 14.51
C VAL A 64 10.79 13.35 13.10
N ILE A 65 10.47 14.13 12.07
CA ILE A 65 10.62 13.69 10.68
C ILE A 65 12.08 13.42 10.34
N SER A 66 13.00 14.28 10.81
CA SER A 66 14.44 14.10 10.60
C SER A 66 14.97 12.78 11.19
N GLU A 67 14.52 12.40 12.38
CA GLU A 67 14.88 11.12 13.01
C GLU A 67 14.34 9.93 12.21
N ILE A 68 13.08 9.98 11.79
CA ILE A 68 12.46 8.93 10.97
C ILE A 68 13.20 8.78 9.65
N VAL A 69 13.49 9.88 8.97
CA VAL A 69 14.25 9.90 7.71
C VAL A 69 15.62 9.29 7.87
N THR A 70 16.35 9.66 8.93
CA THR A 70 17.67 9.10 9.22
C THR A 70 17.61 7.60 9.47
N HIS A 71 16.58 7.13 10.18
CA HIS A 71 16.37 5.70 10.41
C HIS A 71 16.08 4.95 9.10
N LEU A 72 15.18 5.48 8.26
CA LEU A 72 14.82 4.88 6.97
C LEU A 72 15.98 4.90 5.97
N GLU A 73 16.81 5.94 6.00
CA GLU A 73 18.03 6.04 5.19
C GLU A 73 19.03 4.95 5.56
N ARG A 74 19.25 4.70 6.86
CA ARG A 74 20.10 3.59 7.34
C ARG A 74 19.58 2.22 6.90
N GLN A 75 18.29 2.07 6.72
CA GLN A 75 17.66 0.85 6.20
C GLN A 75 17.72 0.76 4.66
N GLY A 76 18.23 1.76 3.97
CA GLY A 76 18.28 1.80 2.51
C GLY A 76 16.93 2.07 1.84
N LEU A 77 15.93 2.57 2.56
CA LEU A 77 14.58 2.84 2.06
C LEU A 77 14.41 4.26 1.54
N LEU A 78 15.23 5.17 2.01
CA LEU A 78 15.32 6.57 1.58
C LEU A 78 16.78 6.93 1.27
N GLU A 79 16.95 7.96 0.48
CA GLU A 79 18.22 8.63 0.23
C GLU A 79 18.06 10.14 0.24
N ARG A 80 19.12 10.85 0.58
CA ARG A 80 19.20 12.31 0.53
C ARG A 80 20.10 12.73 -0.62
N GLU A 81 19.58 13.65 -1.43
CA GLU A 81 20.34 14.25 -2.52
C GLU A 81 20.14 15.77 -2.55
N ASP A 82 21.15 16.49 -2.97
CA ASP A 82 21.01 17.92 -3.21
C ASP A 82 20.03 18.18 -4.34
N ASP A 83 19.17 19.19 -4.16
CA ASP A 83 18.23 19.60 -5.20
C ASP A 83 19.03 20.12 -6.42
N PRO A 84 18.86 19.53 -7.62
CA PRO A 84 19.53 20.00 -8.83
C PRO A 84 19.21 21.48 -9.18
N ALA A 85 18.05 21.95 -8.78
CA ALA A 85 17.60 23.33 -9.02
C ALA A 85 18.13 24.33 -7.97
N ASP A 86 18.35 23.87 -6.73
CA ASP A 86 18.91 24.72 -5.64
C ASP A 86 19.72 23.83 -4.66
N ARG A 87 21.03 23.85 -4.81
CA ARG A 87 21.98 23.07 -3.99
C ARG A 87 21.94 23.38 -2.49
N ARG A 88 21.25 24.44 -2.08
CA ARG A 88 21.03 24.73 -0.66
C ARG A 88 19.92 23.87 -0.06
N ARG A 89 19.16 23.15 -0.89
CA ARG A 89 18.08 22.26 -0.51
C ARG A 89 18.55 20.82 -0.63
N THR A 90 18.24 20.02 0.40
CA THR A 90 18.44 18.57 0.36
C THR A 90 17.09 17.90 0.29
N LEU A 91 16.87 17.14 -0.77
CA LEU A 91 15.65 16.40 -1.02
C LEU A 91 15.76 14.96 -0.50
N ILE A 92 14.66 14.45 -0.03
CA ILE A 92 14.51 13.04 0.37
C ILE A 92 13.83 12.30 -0.77
N TRP A 93 14.41 11.19 -1.17
CA TRP A 93 13.92 10.33 -2.24
C TRP A 93 13.62 8.94 -1.71
N LEU A 94 12.56 8.32 -2.24
CA LEU A 94 12.35 6.89 -2.11
C LEU A 94 13.35 6.13 -2.98
N THR A 95 14.06 5.18 -2.36
CA THR A 95 14.88 4.22 -3.11
C THR A 95 14.00 3.12 -3.72
N PRO A 96 14.50 2.32 -4.67
CA PRO A 96 13.84 1.09 -5.09
C PRO A 96 13.46 0.18 -3.90
N GLY A 97 14.32 0.11 -2.87
CA GLY A 97 14.03 -0.61 -1.63
C GLY A 97 12.86 -0.02 -0.84
N GLY A 98 12.72 1.32 -0.82
CA GLY A 98 11.59 2.01 -0.21
C GLY A 98 10.27 1.72 -0.92
N HIS A 99 10.25 1.74 -2.24
CA HIS A 99 9.08 1.35 -3.04
C HIS A 99 8.67 -0.11 -2.80
N GLU A 100 9.65 -1.02 -2.75
CA GLU A 100 9.41 -2.43 -2.49
C GLU A 100 8.88 -2.67 -1.06
N ALA A 101 9.41 -1.95 -0.06
CA ALA A 101 8.93 -2.04 1.31
C ALA A 101 7.46 -1.61 1.43
N LEU A 102 7.07 -0.52 0.76
CA LEU A 102 5.67 -0.08 0.70
C LEU A 102 4.78 -1.09 -0.02
N ARG A 103 5.25 -1.67 -1.12
CA ARG A 103 4.50 -2.69 -1.86
C ARG A 103 4.20 -3.89 -0.96
N ARG A 104 5.20 -4.39 -0.25
CA ARG A 104 5.05 -5.51 0.69
C ARG A 104 4.14 -5.18 1.87
N ASP A 105 4.21 -3.96 2.36
CA ASP A 105 3.38 -3.50 3.48
C ASP A 105 1.89 -3.45 3.12
N ARG A 106 1.57 -3.17 1.85
CA ARG A 106 0.20 -3.16 1.31
C ARG A 106 -0.35 -4.55 1.01
N GLU A 107 0.48 -5.58 1.00
CA GLU A 107 0.03 -6.96 0.78
C GLU A 107 -0.76 -7.48 1.98
N VAL A 108 -2.08 -7.43 1.87
CA VAL A 108 -2.99 -8.01 2.87
C VAL A 108 -3.07 -9.52 2.74
N LEU A 109 -3.01 -10.02 1.51
CA LEU A 109 -3.08 -11.44 1.18
C LEU A 109 -1.69 -11.97 0.77
N GLY A 110 -1.41 -13.21 1.11
CA GLY A 110 -0.19 -13.92 0.69
C GLY A 110 -0.27 -14.26 -0.81
N VAL A 111 0.34 -13.43 -1.65
CA VAL A 111 0.27 -13.55 -3.11
C VAL A 111 0.74 -14.92 -3.60
N ASP A 112 1.82 -15.47 -3.03
CA ASP A 112 2.31 -16.80 -3.42
C ASP A 112 1.31 -17.92 -3.11
N HIS A 113 0.65 -17.85 -1.96
CA HIS A 113 -0.38 -18.83 -1.60
C HIS A 113 -1.61 -18.70 -2.50
N LEU A 114 -2.03 -17.48 -2.75
CA LEU A 114 -3.14 -17.18 -3.65
C LEU A 114 -2.83 -17.61 -5.10
N THR A 115 -1.61 -17.38 -5.59
CA THR A 115 -1.15 -17.82 -6.92
C THR A 115 -1.29 -19.32 -7.09
N ARG A 116 -0.82 -20.09 -6.11
CA ARG A 116 -0.95 -21.57 -6.13
C ARG A 116 -2.40 -22.04 -6.14
N ALA A 117 -3.28 -21.34 -5.42
CA ALA A 117 -4.71 -21.66 -5.40
C ALA A 117 -5.38 -21.28 -6.73
N MET A 118 -5.12 -20.11 -7.27
CA MET A 118 -5.67 -19.64 -8.54
C MET A 118 -5.26 -20.51 -9.73
N ALA A 119 -4.01 -20.99 -9.74
CA ALA A 119 -3.52 -21.91 -10.78
C ALA A 119 -4.27 -23.25 -10.82
N ARG A 120 -5.00 -23.61 -9.76
CA ARG A 120 -5.80 -24.85 -9.66
C ARG A 120 -7.28 -24.64 -10.01
N LEU A 121 -7.69 -23.41 -10.24
CA LEU A 121 -9.04 -23.13 -10.70
C LEU A 121 -9.23 -23.65 -12.14
N PRO A 122 -10.47 -24.02 -12.52
CA PRO A 122 -10.78 -24.31 -13.91
C PRO A 122 -10.43 -23.13 -14.82
N PRO A 123 -10.10 -23.38 -16.10
CA PRO A 123 -9.78 -22.32 -17.05
C PRO A 123 -10.82 -21.20 -17.07
N GLY A 124 -10.37 -19.95 -17.06
CA GLY A 124 -11.21 -18.74 -17.07
C GLY A 124 -11.78 -18.31 -15.70
N ARG A 125 -11.81 -19.19 -14.70
CA ARG A 125 -12.41 -18.85 -13.39
C ARG A 125 -11.63 -17.81 -12.59
N ALA A 126 -10.33 -17.79 -12.74
CA ALA A 126 -9.51 -16.75 -12.12
C ALA A 126 -9.81 -15.37 -12.73
N ASP A 127 -9.93 -15.31 -14.05
CA ASP A 127 -10.26 -14.08 -14.78
C ASP A 127 -11.69 -13.60 -14.46
N ASP A 128 -12.66 -14.51 -14.41
CA ASP A 128 -14.03 -14.20 -14.00
C ASP A 128 -14.10 -13.59 -12.60
N LEU A 129 -13.33 -14.14 -11.65
CA LEU A 129 -13.26 -13.65 -10.28
C LEU A 129 -12.67 -12.24 -10.22
N ILE A 130 -11.56 -12.01 -10.91
CA ILE A 130 -10.88 -10.71 -10.97
C ILE A 130 -11.79 -9.67 -11.62
N ALA A 131 -12.43 -10.01 -12.74
CA ALA A 131 -13.35 -9.13 -13.43
C ALA A 131 -14.57 -8.76 -12.57
N GLY A 132 -15.13 -9.73 -11.85
CA GLY A 132 -16.24 -9.50 -10.94
C GLY A 132 -15.90 -8.57 -9.77
N LEU A 133 -14.73 -8.76 -9.16
CA LEU A 133 -14.25 -7.88 -8.10
C LEU A 133 -13.97 -6.47 -8.63
N GLY A 134 -13.34 -6.34 -9.79
CA GLY A 134 -13.12 -5.06 -10.45
C GLY A 134 -14.40 -4.28 -10.68
N ALA A 135 -15.41 -4.93 -11.29
CA ALA A 135 -16.71 -4.32 -11.53
C ALA A 135 -17.40 -3.85 -10.24
N LEU A 136 -17.29 -4.62 -9.16
CA LEU A 136 -17.84 -4.24 -7.85
C LEU A 136 -17.16 -2.99 -7.28
N ILE A 137 -15.83 -2.88 -7.42
CA ILE A 137 -15.07 -1.72 -6.95
C ILE A 137 -15.40 -0.48 -7.77
N ASP A 138 -15.50 -0.61 -9.09
CA ASP A 138 -15.83 0.49 -10.00
C ASP A 138 -17.19 1.10 -9.65
N LEU A 139 -18.20 0.29 -9.37
CA LEU A 139 -19.51 0.76 -8.93
C LEU A 139 -19.49 1.51 -7.60
N ALA A 140 -18.61 1.12 -6.68
CA ALA A 140 -18.48 1.78 -5.38
C ALA A 140 -17.73 3.12 -5.46
N THR A 141 -16.94 3.33 -6.54
CA THR A 141 -16.11 4.53 -6.72
C THR A 141 -16.82 5.62 -7.54
N ILE A 142 -17.96 5.32 -8.17
CA ILE A 142 -18.76 6.32 -8.87
C ILE A 142 -19.32 7.29 -7.83
N PRO A 143 -19.02 8.62 -7.92
CA PRO A 143 -19.63 9.60 -7.05
C PRO A 143 -21.15 9.52 -7.18
N LYS A 144 -21.89 9.52 -6.07
CA LYS A 144 -23.34 9.69 -6.11
C LYS A 144 -23.60 11.07 -6.73
N GLU A 145 -24.15 11.10 -7.92
CA GLU A 145 -24.80 12.31 -8.43
C GLU A 145 -25.98 12.62 -7.51
N ASP A 146 -25.88 13.73 -6.78
CA ASP A 146 -26.96 14.28 -5.96
C ASP A 146 -28.05 14.88 -6.87
#